data_fe71fac677438b5ef8a54b797cba9c06
#
_entry.id   fe71fac677438b5ef8a54b797cba9c06
#
_cell.length_a   1.000
_cell.length_b   1.000
_cell.length_c   1.000
_cell.angle_alpha   90.00
_cell.angle_beta   90.00
_cell.angle_gamma   90.00
#
_symmetry.space_group_name_H-M   'P 1'
#
loop_
_entity.id
_entity.type
_entity.pdbx_description
1 polymer ?
#
loop_
_entity_poly.entity_id
_entity_poly.type
_entity_poly.pdbx_seq_one_letter_code
_entity_poly.pdbx_strand_id
1 'polypeptide(L)'
;YHRISDRFAFSTGGFYEHAGGFFENMTRNNEKVDKSNAGGGRFRGIYMPTSNLKIDMTLNYEYGDQGGYPYEYTGVTQGEETRPEYIGKIANNERSGYRRGLLNSGINIEYQARNFILSAVTGYQNLNDRMFLDQDFTEKDIYTLEQKQRANTISEEITFKSKPGNNWQWATGVSGFYQWLHTTGPVQFGQEGVRSVIEDNANEQFENITAGNPRAPKMHMNINNQGLAVGGSFDTPILNGAIFHQSTFNNLFIKGLSATVGLRLDYEKLKMDYNSVSDPLNFDFSITMPGAPKPFLTCEGLEGNASFIGKESTDYLQLLPKFALQYEWTKGNSVYTTVSKGYRSGGYNIQMFSDLAKGGLMNSAIEALAADPKLSAMAATIESQKKELPQVSKATQYKPEYSWNYELGSHLTLWEGKLWADLAVFYMDTRDQQISQFAASGLGRITINAGKSRSYGAEASLRASLTNELSLNASYGYTYATFTDYIVNEEDKDGNLTVKADYNGKYVPFVPKHTLNIGGEYAITCKPRSIFDRVVFQANYNAAGRIYWTEQNDVSQAFYGTLNWRANLEIGDAMISFWARNFLDKDYAAFYFETMNKGFMQKGRPA
;
A
#
# COMPACT_ATOMS: atom_id res chain seq x y z
N TYR A 1 -2.90 29.74 18.23
CA TYR A 1 -3.30 29.26 19.56
C TYR A 1 -3.91 30.41 20.35
N HIS A 2 -5.09 30.19 20.91
CA HIS A 2 -5.77 31.23 21.71
C HIS A 2 -6.44 30.58 22.94
N ARG A 3 -6.14 31.13 24.14
CA ARG A 3 -6.78 30.74 25.38
C ARG A 3 -7.90 31.77 25.68
N ILE A 4 -9.15 31.31 25.60
CA ILE A 4 -10.31 32.16 25.88
C ILE A 4 -10.54 32.26 27.40
N SER A 5 -10.35 31.17 28.11
CA SER A 5 -10.54 31.11 29.56
C SER A 5 -9.67 30.00 30.18
N ASP A 6 -9.70 29.86 31.51
CA ASP A 6 -9.03 28.77 32.21
C ASP A 6 -9.60 27.38 31.85
N ARG A 7 -10.77 27.35 31.23
CA ARG A 7 -11.48 26.12 30.87
C ARG A 7 -11.51 25.84 29.37
N PHE A 8 -11.22 26.85 28.53
CA PHE A 8 -11.30 26.67 27.08
C PHE A 8 -10.14 27.34 26.35
N ALA A 9 -9.49 26.56 25.51
CA ALA A 9 -8.47 27.04 24.59
C ALA A 9 -8.67 26.36 23.22
N PHE A 10 -8.27 27.05 22.16
CA PHE A 10 -8.28 26.49 20.82
C PHE A 10 -7.03 26.86 20.03
N SER A 11 -6.76 26.08 19.00
CA SER A 11 -5.79 26.42 17.96
C SER A 11 -6.39 26.19 16.59
N THR A 12 -6.02 27.04 15.65
CA THR A 12 -6.35 26.88 14.24
C THR A 12 -5.10 27.12 13.40
N GLY A 13 -5.04 26.50 12.25
CA GLY A 13 -3.94 26.66 11.32
C GLY A 13 -4.36 26.21 9.93
N GLY A 14 -3.68 26.74 8.92
CA GLY A 14 -3.87 26.33 7.54
C GLY A 14 -2.53 26.31 6.82
N PHE A 15 -2.48 25.61 5.70
CA PHE A 15 -1.31 25.55 4.85
C PHE A 15 -1.72 25.51 3.38
N TYR A 16 -0.81 25.92 2.54
CA TYR A 16 -0.83 25.69 1.10
C TYR A 16 0.56 25.27 0.66
N GLU A 17 0.65 24.26 -0.19
CA GLU A 17 1.89 23.75 -0.76
C GLU A 17 1.74 23.64 -2.28
N HIS A 18 2.79 24.06 -2.99
CA HIS A 18 2.91 23.92 -4.43
C HIS A 18 4.27 23.32 -4.78
N ALA A 19 4.29 22.32 -5.65
CA ALA A 19 5.52 21.76 -6.22
C ALA A 19 5.41 21.71 -7.74
N GLY A 20 6.42 22.25 -8.43
CA GLY A 20 6.47 22.32 -9.90
C GLY A 20 6.80 21.00 -10.59
N GLY A 21 7.24 19.98 -9.82
CA GLY A 21 7.66 18.67 -10.33
C GLY A 21 9.13 18.63 -10.77
N PHE A 22 9.67 17.43 -10.87
CA PHE A 22 11.08 17.16 -11.21
C PHE A 22 11.20 16.33 -12.48
N PHE A 23 10.27 15.40 -12.73
CA PHE A 23 10.36 14.37 -13.76
C PHE A 23 9.57 14.79 -15.01
N GLU A 24 10.17 14.58 -16.18
CA GLU A 24 9.62 15.01 -17.48
C GLU A 24 9.17 13.82 -18.30
N ASN A 25 8.03 13.99 -18.98
CA ASN A 25 7.51 13.01 -19.93
C ASN A 25 7.94 13.38 -21.36
N MET A 26 8.69 12.51 -22.01
CA MET A 26 9.25 12.77 -23.36
C MET A 26 8.22 12.79 -24.48
N THR A 27 7.12 12.06 -24.35
CA THR A 27 6.06 11.99 -25.37
C THR A 27 5.07 13.14 -25.27
N ARG A 28 5.12 13.93 -24.18
CA ARG A 28 4.19 15.02 -23.89
C ARG A 28 4.92 16.35 -23.70
N ASN A 29 5.76 16.70 -24.69
CA ASN A 29 6.49 17.98 -24.75
C ASN A 29 7.30 18.28 -23.49
N ASN A 30 7.91 17.27 -22.86
CA ASN A 30 8.68 17.38 -21.60
C ASN A 30 7.85 18.00 -20.45
N GLU A 31 6.55 17.75 -20.41
CA GLU A 31 5.71 18.17 -19.30
C GLU A 31 6.15 17.48 -17.99
N LYS A 32 6.23 18.26 -16.90
CA LYS A 32 6.50 17.70 -15.56
C LYS A 32 5.30 16.87 -15.10
N VAL A 33 5.52 15.58 -14.78
CA VAL A 33 4.46 14.63 -14.43
C VAL A 33 4.10 14.66 -12.94
N ASP A 34 5.00 15.05 -12.06
CA ASP A 34 4.89 15.00 -10.62
C ASP A 34 4.56 16.36 -9.96
N LYS A 35 3.94 17.28 -10.70
CA LYS A 35 3.42 18.54 -10.16
C LYS A 35 2.40 18.26 -9.06
N SER A 36 2.39 19.07 -8.02
CA SER A 36 1.40 18.94 -6.96
C SER A 36 0.96 20.26 -6.35
N ASN A 37 -0.30 20.30 -5.93
CA ASN A 37 -0.88 21.34 -5.11
C ASN A 37 -1.59 20.68 -3.93
N ALA A 38 -1.39 21.21 -2.73
CA ALA A 38 -2.12 20.77 -1.55
C ALA A 38 -2.48 21.97 -0.68
N GLY A 39 -3.59 21.89 0.00
CA GLY A 39 -4.01 22.90 0.96
C GLY A 39 -4.94 22.31 1.99
N GLY A 40 -4.90 22.88 3.17
CA GLY A 40 -5.72 22.35 4.25
C GLY A 40 -5.83 23.27 5.43
N GLY A 41 -6.71 22.87 6.34
CA GLY A 41 -6.95 23.58 7.59
C GLY A 41 -7.15 22.61 8.75
N ARG A 42 -6.77 23.06 9.93
CA ARG A 42 -6.95 22.32 11.17
C ARG A 42 -7.53 23.20 12.27
N PHE A 43 -8.36 22.57 13.08
CA PHE A 43 -8.88 23.15 14.31
C PHE A 43 -8.68 22.15 15.45
N ARG A 44 -8.30 22.64 16.63
CA ARG A 44 -8.31 21.86 17.87
C ARG A 44 -8.89 22.72 18.98
N GLY A 45 -9.88 22.20 19.69
CA GLY A 45 -10.47 22.81 20.86
C GLY A 45 -10.26 21.94 22.09
N ILE A 46 -9.83 22.50 23.19
CA ILE A 46 -9.70 21.84 24.48
C ILE A 46 -10.64 22.51 25.46
N TYR A 47 -11.56 21.71 26.01
CA TYR A 47 -12.52 22.18 27.00
C TYR A 47 -12.41 21.38 28.29
N MET A 48 -12.23 22.08 29.40
CA MET A 48 -12.10 21.51 30.75
C MET A 48 -13.22 22.07 31.64
N PRO A 49 -14.44 21.53 31.56
CA PRO A 49 -15.57 22.03 32.36
C PRO A 49 -15.32 21.91 33.86
N THR A 50 -14.57 20.88 34.25
CA THR A 50 -14.10 20.68 35.62
C THR A 50 -12.61 20.28 35.62
N SER A 51 -11.98 20.27 36.79
CA SER A 51 -10.60 19.78 36.92
C SER A 51 -10.42 18.32 36.56
N ASN A 52 -11.49 17.53 36.56
CA ASN A 52 -11.47 16.08 36.35
C ASN A 52 -11.96 15.66 34.97
N LEU A 53 -12.51 16.57 34.16
CA LEU A 53 -13.06 16.27 32.85
C LEU A 53 -12.37 17.13 31.81
N LYS A 54 -11.74 16.47 30.83
CA LYS A 54 -11.15 17.10 29.65
C LYS A 54 -11.83 16.57 28.40
N ILE A 55 -12.22 17.48 27.51
CA ILE A 55 -12.74 17.20 26.18
C ILE A 55 -11.78 17.86 25.19
N ASP A 56 -11.21 17.07 24.29
CA ASP A 56 -10.25 17.47 23.28
C ASP A 56 -10.84 17.15 21.90
N MET A 57 -11.16 18.18 21.14
CA MET A 57 -11.80 18.07 19.81
C MET A 57 -10.80 18.45 18.74
N THR A 58 -10.72 17.65 17.68
CA THR A 58 -9.87 17.90 16.51
C THR A 58 -10.69 17.83 15.23
N LEU A 59 -10.37 18.71 14.28
CA LEU A 59 -10.92 18.72 12.94
C LEU A 59 -9.79 19.09 11.97
N ASN A 60 -9.54 18.25 10.99
CA ASN A 60 -8.53 18.47 9.96
C ASN A 60 -9.15 18.17 8.61
N TYR A 61 -8.98 19.09 7.66
CA TYR A 61 -9.32 18.86 6.27
C TYR A 61 -8.11 19.17 5.39
N GLU A 62 -7.84 18.28 4.45
CA GLU A 62 -6.79 18.42 3.46
C GLU A 62 -7.34 18.08 2.09
N TYR A 63 -7.01 18.92 1.10
CA TYR A 63 -7.22 18.64 -0.31
C TYR A 63 -5.88 18.62 -1.03
N GLY A 64 -5.64 17.59 -1.84
CA GLY A 64 -4.48 17.46 -2.69
C GLY A 64 -4.88 17.15 -4.13
N ASP A 65 -4.16 17.77 -5.07
CA ASP A 65 -4.22 17.48 -6.51
C ASP A 65 -2.78 17.33 -7.00
N GLN A 66 -2.41 16.11 -7.35
CA GLN A 66 -1.05 15.79 -7.78
C GLN A 66 -1.07 15.04 -9.09
N GLY A 67 -0.12 15.35 -9.95
CA GLY A 67 0.31 14.50 -11.01
C GLY A 67 0.94 13.23 -10.41
N GLY A 68 1.50 12.39 -11.20
CA GLY A 68 2.11 11.26 -10.56
C GLY A 68 2.65 10.22 -11.49
N TYR A 69 3.17 9.21 -10.81
CA TYR A 69 3.60 7.98 -11.44
C TYR A 69 4.76 8.22 -12.42
N PRO A 70 5.87 8.86 -11.95
CA PRO A 70 7.05 9.14 -12.78
C PRO A 70 7.87 7.87 -12.96
N TYR A 71 7.29 6.88 -13.65
CA TYR A 71 7.89 5.58 -13.86
C TYR A 71 8.69 5.58 -15.17
N GLU A 72 10.01 5.42 -15.06
CA GLU A 72 10.93 5.30 -16.19
C GLU A 72 10.95 3.85 -16.68
N TYR A 73 10.88 3.64 -17.98
CA TYR A 73 11.02 2.33 -18.60
C TYR A 73 12.46 1.81 -18.45
N THR A 74 12.62 0.57 -18.00
CA THR A 74 13.96 -0.07 -17.79
C THR A 74 14.30 -1.15 -18.80
N GLY A 75 13.37 -1.53 -19.66
CA GLY A 75 13.53 -2.58 -20.67
C GLY A 75 12.46 -3.65 -20.59
N VAL A 76 12.58 -4.63 -21.47
CA VAL A 76 11.71 -5.81 -21.52
C VAL A 76 12.26 -6.88 -20.58
N THR A 77 11.37 -7.52 -19.83
CA THR A 77 11.70 -8.61 -18.91
C THR A 77 11.53 -9.99 -19.57
N GLN A 78 10.66 -10.07 -20.60
CA GLN A 78 10.38 -11.31 -21.34
C GLN A 78 9.84 -11.03 -22.75
N GLY A 79 10.33 -11.74 -23.76
CA GLY A 79 9.65 -12.03 -25.02
C GLY A 79 9.69 -11.00 -26.15
N GLU A 80 9.90 -9.71 -25.89
CA GLU A 80 9.93 -8.64 -26.90
C GLU A 80 11.32 -8.01 -27.01
N GLU A 81 11.58 -7.26 -28.12
CA GLU A 81 12.79 -6.44 -28.20
C GLU A 81 12.69 -5.20 -27.30
N THR A 82 13.73 -4.98 -26.51
CA THR A 82 13.89 -3.74 -25.75
C THR A 82 13.98 -2.56 -26.70
N ARG A 83 13.28 -1.48 -26.39
CA ARG A 83 13.28 -0.21 -27.14
C ARG A 83 14.28 0.76 -26.48
N PRO A 84 15.53 0.82 -26.96
CA PRO A 84 16.62 1.55 -26.29
C PRO A 84 16.34 3.05 -26.12
N GLU A 85 15.58 3.65 -27.02
CA GLU A 85 15.25 5.09 -27.00
C GLU A 85 14.40 5.50 -25.79
N TYR A 86 13.67 4.55 -25.18
CA TYR A 86 12.82 4.80 -24.00
C TYR A 86 13.48 4.43 -22.69
N ILE A 87 14.62 3.73 -22.69
CA ILE A 87 15.28 3.34 -21.44
C ILE A 87 15.65 4.60 -20.62
N GLY A 88 15.25 4.60 -19.33
CA GLY A 88 15.42 5.71 -18.41
C GLY A 88 14.54 6.92 -18.72
N LYS A 89 13.47 6.73 -19.49
CA LYS A 89 12.51 7.79 -19.85
C LYS A 89 11.10 7.45 -19.38
N ILE A 90 10.33 8.52 -19.14
CA ILE A 90 8.89 8.46 -18.91
C ILE A 90 8.22 8.79 -20.24
N ALA A 91 7.35 7.89 -20.71
CA ALA A 91 6.76 7.99 -22.06
C ALA A 91 5.25 7.74 -22.09
N ASN A 92 4.54 8.03 -21.02
CA ASN A 92 3.09 7.87 -20.94
C ASN A 92 2.37 8.73 -21.99
N ASN A 93 1.42 8.15 -22.73
CA ASN A 93 0.60 8.90 -23.67
C ASN A 93 -0.48 9.74 -22.95
N GLU A 94 -1.03 9.24 -21.83
CA GLU A 94 -2.07 9.89 -21.05
C GLU A 94 -1.54 10.57 -19.78
N ARG A 95 -2.29 11.57 -19.28
CA ARG A 95 -1.97 12.28 -18.02
C ARG A 95 -2.47 11.49 -16.83
N SER A 96 -1.55 10.94 -16.08
CA SER A 96 -1.87 10.35 -14.78
C SER A 96 -1.99 11.42 -13.68
N GLY A 97 -2.78 11.13 -12.65
CA GLY A 97 -2.95 12.02 -11.51
C GLY A 97 -3.76 11.41 -10.38
N TYR A 98 -3.62 12.03 -9.21
CA TYR A 98 -4.34 11.64 -8.01
C TYR A 98 -4.89 12.86 -7.29
N ARG A 99 -6.19 12.87 -7.03
CA ARG A 99 -6.90 13.90 -6.25
C ARG A 99 -7.49 13.30 -5.01
N ARG A 100 -7.36 14.00 -3.90
CA ARG A 100 -7.86 13.51 -2.61
C ARG A 100 -8.39 14.65 -1.75
N GLY A 101 -9.62 14.53 -1.28
CA GLY A 101 -10.17 15.26 -0.16
C GLY A 101 -10.22 14.34 1.06
N LEU A 102 -9.62 14.74 2.18
CA LEU A 102 -9.58 13.96 3.41
C LEU A 102 -10.01 14.83 4.60
N LEU A 103 -11.13 14.46 5.21
CA LEU A 103 -11.60 15.02 6.47
C LEU A 103 -11.34 14.03 7.60
N ASN A 104 -10.67 14.48 8.65
CA ASN A 104 -10.51 13.76 9.91
C ASN A 104 -11.09 14.58 11.05
N SER A 105 -11.91 13.98 11.87
CA SER A 105 -12.50 14.57 13.06
C SER A 105 -12.38 13.62 14.24
N GLY A 106 -12.11 14.14 15.42
CA GLY A 106 -11.98 13.33 16.62
C GLY A 106 -12.42 14.07 17.87
N ILE A 107 -13.00 13.33 18.78
CA ILE A 107 -13.35 13.79 20.13
C ILE A 107 -12.75 12.81 21.12
N ASN A 108 -11.90 13.32 22.01
CA ASN A 108 -11.34 12.55 23.11
C ASN A 108 -11.88 13.12 24.43
N ILE A 109 -12.61 12.31 25.17
CA ILE A 109 -13.15 12.63 26.48
C ILE A 109 -12.36 11.85 27.52
N GLU A 110 -11.68 12.54 28.42
CA GLU A 110 -10.94 11.94 29.54
C GLU A 110 -11.56 12.39 30.86
N TYR A 111 -12.01 11.44 31.67
CA TYR A 111 -12.52 11.67 33.01
C TYR A 111 -11.61 11.04 34.06
N GLN A 112 -11.07 11.87 34.93
CA GLN A 112 -10.18 11.51 36.04
C GLN A 112 -11.00 11.20 37.29
N ALA A 113 -11.51 9.97 37.42
CA ALA A 113 -12.16 9.51 38.67
C ALA A 113 -11.13 9.36 39.80
N ARG A 114 -11.60 9.08 41.03
CA ARG A 114 -10.71 8.91 42.18
C ARG A 114 -9.71 7.78 41.98
N ASN A 115 -10.16 6.62 41.53
CA ASN A 115 -9.38 5.36 41.47
C ASN A 115 -9.03 4.91 40.04
N PHE A 116 -9.62 5.50 39.00
CA PHE A 116 -9.40 5.13 37.62
C PHE A 116 -9.48 6.36 36.70
N ILE A 117 -9.06 6.16 35.46
CA ILE A 117 -9.23 7.11 34.37
C ILE A 117 -10.12 6.45 33.33
N LEU A 118 -11.19 7.14 32.93
CA LEU A 118 -12.02 6.76 31.79
C LEU A 118 -11.61 7.61 30.59
N SER A 119 -11.35 6.97 29.47
CA SER A 119 -11.08 7.64 28.19
C SER A 119 -12.05 7.10 27.15
N ALA A 120 -12.71 7.99 26.42
CA ALA A 120 -13.54 7.67 25.26
C ALA A 120 -13.04 8.46 24.06
N VAL A 121 -12.70 7.78 22.97
CA VAL A 121 -12.16 8.37 21.75
C VAL A 121 -13.06 8.01 20.59
N THR A 122 -13.80 9.00 20.09
CA THR A 122 -14.62 8.88 18.89
C THR A 122 -13.89 9.50 17.71
N GLY A 123 -13.74 8.76 16.62
CA GLY A 123 -13.12 9.23 15.38
C GLY A 123 -14.11 9.18 14.21
N TYR A 124 -14.03 10.16 13.33
CA TYR A 124 -14.72 10.13 12.04
C TYR A 124 -13.76 10.54 10.93
N GLN A 125 -13.71 9.75 9.87
CA GLN A 125 -12.94 10.04 8.67
C GLN A 125 -13.84 9.98 7.44
N ASN A 126 -13.70 10.96 6.55
CA ASN A 126 -14.24 10.93 5.20
C ASN A 126 -13.10 11.09 4.21
N LEU A 127 -12.97 10.12 3.33
CA LEU A 127 -12.06 10.12 2.19
C LEU A 127 -12.89 10.18 0.91
N ASN A 128 -12.51 11.07 0.00
CA ASN A 128 -13.03 11.12 -1.35
C ASN A 128 -11.85 11.32 -2.29
N ASP A 129 -11.53 10.31 -3.09
CA ASP A 129 -10.40 10.36 -3.98
C ASP A 129 -10.73 9.91 -5.42
N ARG A 130 -9.84 10.29 -6.31
CA ARG A 130 -9.84 9.89 -7.72
C ARG A 130 -8.41 9.69 -8.16
N MET A 131 -8.10 8.48 -8.59
CA MET A 131 -6.87 8.12 -9.28
C MET A 131 -7.19 7.93 -10.76
N PHE A 132 -6.41 8.58 -11.62
CA PHE A 132 -6.39 8.29 -13.05
C PHE A 132 -4.96 7.93 -13.44
N LEU A 133 -4.80 6.81 -14.10
CA LEU A 133 -3.50 6.23 -14.39
C LEU A 133 -3.46 5.71 -15.82
N ASP A 134 -2.47 6.16 -16.60
CA ASP A 134 -1.98 5.47 -17.77
C ASP A 134 -1.23 4.22 -17.29
N GLN A 135 -1.92 3.08 -17.33
CA GLN A 135 -1.51 1.88 -16.62
C GLN A 135 -0.49 1.04 -17.38
N ASP A 136 -0.35 1.22 -18.69
CA ASP A 136 0.69 0.57 -19.47
C ASP A 136 2.03 1.31 -19.43
N PHE A 137 2.05 2.56 -18.94
CA PHE A 137 3.22 3.42 -18.76
C PHE A 137 4.05 3.63 -20.03
N THR A 138 3.41 3.52 -21.21
CA THR A 138 4.08 3.64 -22.51
C THR A 138 3.47 4.75 -23.36
N GLU A 139 4.00 4.94 -24.57
CA GLU A 139 3.45 5.87 -25.56
C GLU A 139 2.26 5.29 -26.34
N LYS A 140 1.93 4.02 -26.08
CA LYS A 140 0.85 3.31 -26.76
C LYS A 140 -0.48 3.55 -26.06
N ASP A 141 -1.58 3.56 -26.82
CA ASP A 141 -2.94 3.64 -26.26
C ASP A 141 -3.47 2.23 -25.94
N ILE A 142 -2.87 1.59 -24.92
CA ILE A 142 -3.26 0.23 -24.53
C ILE A 142 -4.41 0.28 -23.55
N TYR A 143 -4.21 0.84 -22.34
CA TYR A 143 -5.29 0.99 -21.38
C TYR A 143 -5.01 2.00 -20.27
N THR A 144 -6.07 2.60 -19.79
CA THR A 144 -6.06 3.48 -18.63
C THR A 144 -6.89 2.89 -17.49
N LEU A 145 -6.60 3.30 -16.26
CA LEU A 145 -7.36 2.96 -15.06
C LEU A 145 -7.89 4.24 -14.42
N GLU A 146 -9.19 4.34 -14.24
CA GLU A 146 -9.80 5.37 -13.39
C GLU A 146 -10.42 4.72 -12.16
N GLN A 147 -9.88 4.99 -10.98
CA GLN A 147 -10.44 4.55 -9.71
C GLN A 147 -10.95 5.75 -8.91
N LYS A 148 -12.21 5.69 -8.48
CA LYS A 148 -12.80 6.65 -7.54
C LYS A 148 -13.19 5.92 -6.27
N GLN A 149 -12.85 6.48 -5.13
CA GLN A 149 -13.19 5.93 -3.83
C GLN A 149 -13.87 6.97 -2.96
N ARG A 150 -14.88 6.51 -2.24
CA ARG A 150 -15.52 7.28 -1.19
C ARG A 150 -15.62 6.40 0.05
N ALA A 151 -14.83 6.72 1.07
CA ALA A 151 -14.85 6.03 2.35
C ALA A 151 -15.36 6.94 3.46
N ASN A 152 -16.22 6.38 4.31
CA ASN A 152 -16.61 6.98 5.58
C ASN A 152 -16.31 5.96 6.67
N THR A 153 -15.55 6.37 7.67
CA THR A 153 -15.20 5.49 8.80
C THR A 153 -15.58 6.20 10.10
N ILE A 154 -16.33 5.51 10.94
CA ILE A 154 -16.56 5.89 12.32
C ILE A 154 -15.86 4.89 13.22
N SER A 155 -15.17 5.35 14.24
CA SER A 155 -14.47 4.51 15.22
C SER A 155 -14.75 4.98 16.63
N GLU A 156 -14.75 4.04 17.57
CA GLU A 156 -14.93 4.30 18.98
C GLU A 156 -13.98 3.41 19.79
N GLU A 157 -13.34 4.00 20.80
CA GLU A 157 -12.60 3.24 21.82
C GLU A 157 -12.95 3.78 23.20
N ILE A 158 -13.40 2.91 24.08
CA ILE A 158 -13.66 3.22 25.48
C ILE A 158 -12.70 2.42 26.33
N THR A 159 -11.88 3.11 27.12
CA THR A 159 -10.83 2.50 27.95
C THR A 159 -10.96 2.96 29.41
N PHE A 160 -11.00 1.99 30.30
CA PHE A 160 -10.82 2.17 31.73
C PHE A 160 -9.38 1.79 32.08
N LYS A 161 -8.67 2.64 32.78
CA LYS A 161 -7.29 2.37 33.22
C LYS A 161 -7.05 2.80 34.66
N SER A 162 -6.20 2.08 35.35
CA SER A 162 -5.78 2.42 36.71
C SER A 162 -5.02 3.74 36.74
N LYS A 163 -4.97 4.37 37.91
CA LYS A 163 -4.08 5.52 38.15
C LYS A 163 -2.61 5.07 38.09
N PRO A 164 -1.68 5.94 37.61
CA PRO A 164 -0.25 5.67 37.67
C PRO A 164 0.25 5.58 39.12
N GLY A 165 1.39 4.88 39.31
CA GLY A 165 2.05 4.76 40.59
C GLY A 165 1.61 3.57 41.46
N ASN A 166 0.60 2.80 41.05
CA ASN A 166 0.22 1.56 41.76
C ASN A 166 1.12 0.39 41.35
N ASN A 167 1.33 -0.57 42.26
CA ASN A 167 2.05 -1.81 41.93
C ASN A 167 1.30 -2.65 40.91
N TRP A 168 -0.03 -2.63 40.92
CA TRP A 168 -0.85 -3.22 39.88
C TRP A 168 -1.46 -2.10 39.03
N GLN A 169 -1.07 -2.06 37.78
CA GLN A 169 -1.63 -1.18 36.76
C GLN A 169 -2.38 -2.00 35.72
N TRP A 170 -3.52 -1.52 35.29
CA TRP A 170 -4.35 -2.22 34.33
C TRP A 170 -5.03 -1.25 33.35
N ALA A 171 -5.31 -1.77 32.17
CA ALA A 171 -6.18 -1.14 31.18
C ALA A 171 -7.14 -2.17 30.62
N THR A 172 -8.42 -1.85 30.60
CA THR A 172 -9.49 -2.68 30.02
C THR A 172 -10.33 -1.79 29.12
N GLY A 173 -10.67 -2.29 27.95
CA GLY A 173 -11.48 -1.49 27.03
C GLY A 173 -12.16 -2.30 25.95
N VAL A 174 -12.99 -1.59 25.22
CA VAL A 174 -13.61 -2.03 23.99
C VAL A 174 -13.27 -1.04 22.90
N SER A 175 -13.09 -1.54 21.67
CA SER A 175 -12.88 -0.69 20.51
C SER A 175 -13.58 -1.28 19.30
N GLY A 176 -13.89 -0.45 18.33
CA GLY A 176 -14.41 -0.91 17.06
C GLY A 176 -14.50 0.21 16.03
N PHE A 177 -14.70 -0.18 14.80
CA PHE A 177 -15.00 0.76 13.73
C PHE A 177 -15.96 0.14 12.73
N TYR A 178 -16.65 1.02 12.03
CA TYR A 178 -17.40 0.67 10.83
C TYR A 178 -16.95 1.58 9.70
N GLN A 179 -16.56 0.96 8.57
CA GLN A 179 -16.19 1.66 7.36
C GLN A 179 -17.19 1.33 6.25
N TRP A 180 -17.67 2.37 5.57
CA TRP A 180 -18.37 2.27 4.29
C TRP A 180 -17.37 2.67 3.19
N LEU A 181 -16.96 1.74 2.37
CA LEU A 181 -16.08 2.01 1.24
C LEU A 181 -16.82 1.67 -0.06
N HIS A 182 -17.05 2.69 -0.86
CA HIS A 182 -17.55 2.57 -2.22
C HIS A 182 -16.41 2.86 -3.19
N THR A 183 -16.16 1.94 -4.12
CA THR A 183 -15.13 2.08 -5.15
C THR A 183 -15.74 1.85 -6.52
N THR A 184 -15.44 2.73 -7.46
CA THR A 184 -15.66 2.49 -8.90
C THR A 184 -14.31 2.45 -9.59
N GLY A 185 -14.12 1.50 -10.49
CA GLY A 185 -12.83 1.29 -11.10
C GLY A 185 -12.97 0.68 -12.49
N PRO A 186 -13.26 1.47 -13.52
CA PRO A 186 -13.16 1.04 -14.89
C PRO A 186 -11.70 0.98 -15.34
N VAL A 187 -11.35 -0.11 -16.01
CA VAL A 187 -10.24 -0.21 -16.95
C VAL A 187 -10.80 0.13 -18.32
N GLN A 188 -10.19 1.08 -18.99
CA GLN A 188 -10.57 1.48 -20.33
C GLN A 188 -9.47 1.04 -21.30
N PHE A 189 -9.74 0.05 -22.12
CA PHE A 189 -8.87 -0.31 -23.25
C PHE A 189 -9.05 0.72 -24.36
N GLY A 190 -7.94 1.27 -24.86
CA GLY A 190 -7.89 2.02 -26.09
C GLY A 190 -7.90 1.10 -27.32
N GLN A 191 -7.86 1.67 -28.51
CA GLN A 191 -7.90 0.90 -29.76
C GLN A 191 -6.76 -0.12 -29.86
N GLU A 192 -5.53 0.29 -29.51
CA GLU A 192 -4.37 -0.59 -29.54
C GLU A 192 -4.45 -1.69 -28.46
N GLY A 193 -5.06 -1.37 -27.32
CA GLY A 193 -5.32 -2.34 -26.26
C GLY A 193 -6.37 -3.38 -26.63
N VAL A 194 -7.46 -2.99 -27.26
CA VAL A 194 -8.48 -3.91 -27.78
C VAL A 194 -7.83 -4.89 -28.76
N ARG A 195 -6.98 -4.38 -29.65
CA ARG A 195 -6.27 -5.22 -30.60
C ARG A 195 -5.24 -6.12 -29.93
N SER A 196 -4.26 -5.59 -29.21
CA SER A 196 -3.11 -6.36 -28.71
C SER A 196 -3.44 -7.26 -27.52
N VAL A 197 -4.38 -6.86 -26.64
CA VAL A 197 -4.71 -7.60 -25.40
C VAL A 197 -5.91 -8.53 -25.59
N ILE A 198 -6.82 -8.25 -26.51
CA ILE A 198 -8.04 -9.05 -26.69
C ILE A 198 -8.02 -9.80 -28.03
N GLU A 199 -7.92 -9.09 -29.17
CA GLU A 199 -7.99 -9.67 -30.51
C GLU A 199 -6.80 -10.60 -30.80
N ASP A 200 -5.57 -10.11 -30.64
CA ASP A 200 -4.36 -10.88 -30.93
C ASP A 200 -4.27 -12.12 -30.03
N ASN A 201 -4.62 -12.00 -28.74
CA ASN A 201 -4.67 -13.15 -27.81
C ASN A 201 -5.73 -14.19 -28.22
N ALA A 202 -6.90 -13.77 -28.73
CA ALA A 202 -7.92 -14.68 -29.23
C ALA A 202 -7.43 -15.39 -30.48
N ASN A 203 -6.81 -14.68 -31.41
CA ASN A 203 -6.28 -15.23 -32.65
C ASN A 203 -5.10 -16.17 -32.41
N GLU A 204 -4.21 -15.86 -31.46
CA GLU A 204 -3.14 -16.78 -31.03
C GLU A 204 -3.69 -18.11 -30.48
N GLN A 205 -4.79 -18.07 -29.71
CA GLN A 205 -5.44 -19.31 -29.26
C GLN A 205 -5.98 -20.14 -30.43
N PHE A 206 -6.57 -19.50 -31.46
CA PHE A 206 -7.03 -20.18 -32.66
C PHE A 206 -5.86 -20.80 -33.44
N GLU A 207 -4.73 -20.12 -33.53
CA GLU A 207 -3.51 -20.66 -34.15
C GLU A 207 -2.98 -21.88 -33.37
N ASN A 208 -2.99 -21.81 -32.04
CA ASN A 208 -2.55 -22.93 -31.17
C ASN A 208 -3.45 -24.16 -31.32
N ILE A 209 -4.78 -24.00 -31.48
CA ILE A 209 -5.72 -25.11 -31.72
C ILE A 209 -5.41 -25.80 -33.03
N THR A 210 -4.95 -25.09 -34.04
CA THR A 210 -4.64 -25.62 -35.37
C THR A 210 -3.17 -25.93 -35.57
N ALA A 211 -2.32 -25.64 -34.57
CA ALA A 211 -0.88 -25.89 -34.60
C ALA A 211 -0.55 -27.38 -34.89
N GLY A 212 0.37 -27.60 -35.80
CA GLY A 212 0.78 -28.94 -36.21
C GLY A 212 -0.06 -29.59 -37.32
N ASN A 213 -1.15 -28.97 -37.77
CA ASN A 213 -1.93 -29.44 -38.92
C ASN A 213 -1.96 -28.41 -40.05
N PRO A 214 -1.06 -28.45 -41.04
CA PRO A 214 -1.03 -27.49 -42.15
C PRO A 214 -2.29 -27.48 -43.02
N ARG A 215 -3.16 -28.47 -42.88
CA ARG A 215 -4.44 -28.58 -43.61
C ARG A 215 -5.63 -28.08 -42.77
N ALA A 216 -5.41 -27.69 -41.53
CA ALA A 216 -6.48 -27.16 -40.70
C ALA A 216 -6.96 -25.76 -41.23
N PRO A 217 -8.27 -25.48 -41.17
CA PRO A 217 -8.77 -24.17 -41.48
C PRO A 217 -8.21 -23.13 -40.55
N LYS A 218 -7.88 -21.94 -41.04
CA LYS A 218 -7.49 -20.78 -40.22
C LYS A 218 -8.73 -20.08 -39.71
N MET A 219 -8.80 -19.93 -38.40
CA MET A 219 -9.83 -19.16 -37.69
C MET A 219 -9.29 -17.76 -37.39
N HIS A 220 -10.11 -16.74 -37.55
CA HIS A 220 -9.75 -15.36 -37.27
C HIS A 220 -10.94 -14.60 -36.69
N MET A 221 -10.69 -13.86 -35.60
CA MET A 221 -11.61 -12.95 -34.95
C MET A 221 -11.13 -11.52 -35.24
N ASN A 222 -12.02 -10.65 -35.68
CA ASN A 222 -11.80 -9.23 -35.85
C ASN A 222 -12.72 -8.48 -34.91
N ILE A 223 -12.16 -7.65 -34.03
CA ILE A 223 -12.93 -6.88 -33.05
C ILE A 223 -13.22 -5.50 -33.60
N ASN A 224 -14.51 -5.11 -33.63
CA ASN A 224 -14.99 -3.87 -34.21
C ASN A 224 -14.98 -2.68 -33.23
N ASN A 225 -14.71 -2.91 -31.95
CA ASN A 225 -14.65 -1.87 -30.93
C ASN A 225 -13.43 -0.95 -31.10
N GLN A 226 -13.64 0.37 -31.04
CA GLN A 226 -12.56 1.36 -30.97
C GLN A 226 -12.01 1.54 -29.55
N GLY A 227 -12.70 1.04 -28.55
CA GLY A 227 -12.35 0.99 -27.14
C GLY A 227 -13.31 0.07 -26.40
N LEU A 228 -12.91 -0.41 -25.23
CA LEU A 228 -13.71 -1.33 -24.42
C LEU A 228 -13.52 -1.01 -22.94
N ALA A 229 -14.61 -0.68 -22.24
CA ALA A 229 -14.57 -0.51 -20.79
C ALA A 229 -14.85 -1.83 -20.09
N VAL A 230 -14.01 -2.11 -19.08
CA VAL A 230 -14.16 -3.24 -18.17
C VAL A 230 -14.03 -2.71 -16.76
N GLY A 231 -15.08 -2.78 -15.98
CA GLY A 231 -15.01 -2.22 -14.63
C GLY A 231 -16.23 -2.54 -13.81
N GLY A 232 -16.33 -1.87 -12.68
CA GLY A 232 -17.45 -2.12 -11.78
C GLY A 232 -17.58 -1.09 -10.68
N SER A 233 -18.64 -1.33 -9.91
CA SER A 233 -18.97 -0.63 -8.68
C SER A 233 -18.94 -1.64 -7.54
N PHE A 234 -18.21 -1.31 -6.48
CA PHE A 234 -17.91 -2.21 -5.38
C PHE A 234 -18.18 -1.51 -4.06
N ASP A 235 -19.07 -2.08 -3.25
CA ASP A 235 -19.25 -1.67 -1.86
C ASP A 235 -18.56 -2.70 -0.95
N THR A 236 -17.51 -2.26 -0.25
CA THR A 236 -16.71 -3.12 0.62
C THR A 236 -16.76 -2.64 2.07
N PRO A 237 -17.91 -2.80 2.77
CA PRO A 237 -18.00 -2.39 4.16
C PRO A 237 -17.22 -3.34 5.08
N ILE A 238 -16.59 -2.75 6.11
CA ILE A 238 -15.84 -3.44 7.15
C ILE A 238 -16.43 -3.10 8.50
N LEU A 239 -16.75 -4.11 9.28
CA LEU A 239 -17.10 -4.00 10.69
C LEU A 239 -15.99 -4.66 11.52
N ASN A 240 -15.41 -3.92 12.44
CA ASN A 240 -14.46 -4.44 13.42
C ASN A 240 -14.96 -4.13 14.84
N GLY A 241 -14.76 -5.06 15.75
CA GLY A 241 -15.03 -4.89 17.17
C GLY A 241 -14.07 -5.72 18.02
N ALA A 242 -13.58 -5.14 19.10
CA ALA A 242 -12.63 -5.81 19.97
C ALA A 242 -12.89 -5.52 21.45
N ILE A 243 -12.50 -6.49 22.28
CA ILE A 243 -12.39 -6.34 23.72
C ILE A 243 -10.94 -6.65 24.12
N PHE A 244 -10.39 -5.86 25.02
CA PHE A 244 -9.02 -6.06 25.46
C PHE A 244 -8.82 -5.78 26.94
N HIS A 245 -7.85 -6.48 27.51
CA HIS A 245 -7.37 -6.25 28.88
C HIS A 245 -5.84 -6.42 28.93
N GLN A 246 -5.18 -5.54 29.67
CA GLN A 246 -3.78 -5.66 30.02
C GLN A 246 -3.59 -5.36 31.50
N SER A 247 -2.82 -6.20 32.19
CA SER A 247 -2.35 -5.99 33.56
C SER A 247 -0.83 -5.93 33.59
N THR A 248 -0.29 -4.95 34.33
CA THR A 248 1.13 -4.81 34.59
C THR A 248 1.33 -4.84 36.11
N PHE A 249 2.13 -5.77 36.57
CA PHE A 249 2.51 -5.94 37.97
C PHE A 249 3.92 -5.39 38.17
N ASN A 250 4.03 -4.26 38.85
CA ASN A 250 5.29 -3.58 39.14
C ASN A 250 5.90 -4.08 40.46
N ASN A 251 7.21 -4.09 40.52
CA ASN A 251 7.97 -4.58 41.68
C ASN A 251 7.61 -6.03 42.07
N LEU A 252 7.38 -6.88 41.06
CA LEU A 252 7.03 -8.28 41.25
C LEU A 252 8.26 -9.05 41.78
N PHE A 253 8.17 -9.64 42.98
CA PHE A 253 9.22 -10.33 43.70
C PHE A 253 10.43 -9.45 44.10
N ILE A 254 10.95 -8.61 43.20
CA ILE A 254 12.07 -7.69 43.47
C ILE A 254 11.73 -6.29 42.95
N LYS A 255 12.30 -5.27 43.60
CA LYS A 255 12.12 -3.88 43.19
C LYS A 255 12.64 -3.66 41.77
N GLY A 256 11.85 -3.00 40.96
CA GLY A 256 12.18 -2.70 39.57
C GLY A 256 11.78 -3.78 38.56
N LEU A 257 11.40 -4.99 38.99
CA LEU A 257 10.88 -6.02 38.07
C LEU A 257 9.39 -5.81 37.83
N SER A 258 9.00 -5.70 36.55
CA SER A 258 7.61 -5.59 36.13
C SER A 258 7.24 -6.70 35.13
N ALA A 259 6.06 -7.27 35.30
CA ALA A 259 5.50 -8.25 34.38
C ALA A 259 4.19 -7.74 33.81
N THR A 260 4.03 -7.84 32.49
CA THR A 260 2.82 -7.45 31.78
C THR A 260 2.20 -8.64 31.08
N VAL A 261 0.88 -8.82 31.25
CA VAL A 261 0.06 -9.79 30.52
C VAL A 261 -1.09 -9.05 29.88
N GLY A 262 -1.24 -9.23 28.58
CA GLY A 262 -2.30 -8.61 27.79
C GLY A 262 -3.02 -9.65 26.91
N LEU A 263 -4.30 -9.43 26.70
CA LEU A 263 -5.13 -10.22 25.82
C LEU A 263 -6.12 -9.32 25.08
N ARG A 264 -6.21 -9.50 23.76
CA ARG A 264 -7.22 -8.84 22.92
C ARG A 264 -7.95 -9.91 22.10
N LEU A 265 -9.27 -9.85 22.11
CA LEU A 265 -10.12 -10.60 21.22
C LEU A 265 -10.70 -9.62 20.20
N ASP A 266 -10.44 -9.89 18.93
CA ASP A 266 -10.78 -9.02 17.81
C ASP A 266 -11.69 -9.79 16.85
N TYR A 267 -12.86 -9.23 16.54
CA TYR A 267 -13.77 -9.75 15.54
C TYR A 267 -13.85 -8.79 14.37
N GLU A 268 -13.75 -9.31 13.16
CA GLU A 268 -13.83 -8.55 11.93
C GLU A 268 -14.75 -9.23 10.93
N LYS A 269 -15.63 -8.44 10.31
CA LYS A 269 -16.51 -8.89 9.23
C LYS A 269 -16.27 -8.02 8.01
N LEU A 270 -15.91 -8.68 6.91
CA LEU A 270 -15.65 -8.09 5.60
C LEU A 270 -16.78 -8.49 4.67
N LYS A 271 -17.28 -7.55 3.88
CA LYS A 271 -18.25 -7.80 2.83
C LYS A 271 -17.78 -7.18 1.52
N MET A 272 -18.27 -7.70 0.42
CA MET A 272 -18.12 -7.12 -0.91
C MET A 272 -19.41 -7.31 -1.68
N ASP A 273 -20.13 -6.22 -1.94
CA ASP A 273 -21.23 -6.17 -2.91
C ASP A 273 -20.64 -5.66 -4.21
N TYR A 274 -20.80 -6.40 -5.30
CA TYR A 274 -20.17 -6.08 -6.57
C TYR A 274 -21.15 -6.09 -7.73
N ASN A 275 -20.95 -5.15 -8.64
CA ASN A 275 -21.63 -5.04 -9.93
C ASN A 275 -20.57 -4.67 -10.97
N SER A 276 -20.03 -5.67 -11.67
CA SER A 276 -19.01 -5.52 -12.70
C SER A 276 -19.57 -6.00 -14.02
N VAL A 277 -19.73 -5.06 -14.94
CA VAL A 277 -20.27 -5.30 -16.29
C VAL A 277 -19.33 -4.67 -17.29
N SER A 278 -18.94 -5.43 -18.34
CA SER A 278 -18.15 -4.91 -19.44
C SER A 278 -19.04 -4.20 -20.48
N ASP A 279 -18.44 -3.33 -21.27
CA ASP A 279 -19.03 -2.94 -22.54
C ASP A 279 -19.24 -4.19 -23.41
N PRO A 280 -20.21 -4.16 -24.34
CA PRO A 280 -20.38 -5.23 -25.29
C PRO A 280 -19.17 -5.32 -26.23
N LEU A 281 -18.64 -6.53 -26.39
CA LEU A 281 -17.59 -6.87 -27.35
C LEU A 281 -18.27 -7.17 -28.70
N ASN A 282 -18.09 -6.30 -29.68
CA ASN A 282 -18.61 -6.47 -31.05
C ASN A 282 -17.51 -7.04 -31.94
N PHE A 283 -17.77 -8.16 -32.61
CA PHE A 283 -16.75 -8.82 -33.39
C PHE A 283 -17.31 -9.57 -34.59
N ASP A 284 -16.44 -9.80 -35.58
CA ASP A 284 -16.67 -10.68 -36.69
C ASP A 284 -15.77 -11.90 -36.60
N PHE A 285 -16.22 -13.03 -37.08
CA PHE A 285 -15.44 -14.26 -37.09
C PHE A 285 -15.41 -14.87 -38.47
N SER A 286 -14.25 -15.36 -38.88
CA SER A 286 -14.07 -15.98 -40.21
C SER A 286 -13.25 -17.27 -40.15
N ILE A 287 -13.56 -18.17 -41.07
CA ILE A 287 -12.82 -19.39 -41.30
C ILE A 287 -12.32 -19.41 -42.74
N THR A 288 -11.00 -19.58 -42.90
CA THR A 288 -10.34 -19.61 -44.20
C THR A 288 -9.66 -20.98 -44.42
N MET A 289 -9.94 -21.62 -45.55
CA MET A 289 -9.24 -22.87 -45.91
C MET A 289 -7.79 -22.57 -46.33
N PRO A 290 -6.83 -23.46 -46.03
CA PRO A 290 -5.45 -23.27 -46.44
C PRO A 290 -5.32 -23.07 -47.96
N GLY A 291 -4.65 -21.98 -48.33
CA GLY A 291 -4.46 -21.60 -49.74
C GLY A 291 -5.66 -20.91 -50.41
N ALA A 292 -6.79 -20.75 -49.73
CA ALA A 292 -7.92 -20.02 -50.26
C ALA A 292 -7.70 -18.47 -50.11
N PRO A 293 -8.04 -17.66 -51.13
CA PRO A 293 -7.83 -16.22 -51.08
C PRO A 293 -8.91 -15.45 -50.28
N LYS A 294 -9.98 -16.12 -49.87
CA LYS A 294 -11.10 -15.55 -49.10
C LYS A 294 -11.62 -16.57 -48.07
N PRO A 295 -12.21 -16.11 -46.98
CA PRO A 295 -12.93 -16.95 -46.03
C PRO A 295 -14.05 -17.72 -46.75
N PHE A 296 -14.23 -18.98 -46.44
CA PHE A 296 -15.37 -19.77 -46.90
C PHE A 296 -16.59 -19.61 -45.99
N LEU A 297 -16.36 -19.10 -44.78
CA LEU A 297 -17.40 -18.79 -43.81
C LEU A 297 -17.06 -17.50 -43.09
N THR A 298 -18.05 -16.63 -42.94
CA THR A 298 -17.95 -15.39 -42.15
C THR A 298 -19.25 -15.19 -41.37
N CYS A 299 -19.09 -14.99 -40.05
CA CYS A 299 -20.14 -14.53 -39.14
C CYS A 299 -19.85 -13.08 -38.76
N GLU A 300 -20.79 -12.19 -39.00
CA GLU A 300 -20.61 -10.75 -38.81
C GLU A 300 -21.56 -10.22 -37.74
N GLY A 301 -21.12 -9.17 -37.00
CA GLY A 301 -21.94 -8.50 -36.00
C GLY A 301 -22.26 -9.35 -34.79
N LEU A 302 -21.37 -10.23 -34.42
CA LEU A 302 -21.52 -11.00 -33.18
C LEU A 302 -21.25 -10.10 -31.96
N GLU A 303 -21.93 -10.39 -30.86
CA GLU A 303 -21.84 -9.61 -29.65
C GLU A 303 -21.68 -10.51 -28.41
N GLY A 304 -20.78 -10.12 -27.51
CA GLY A 304 -20.59 -10.77 -26.22
C GLY A 304 -20.38 -9.76 -25.10
N ASN A 305 -20.76 -10.11 -23.89
CA ASN A 305 -20.48 -9.28 -22.72
C ASN A 305 -20.12 -10.13 -21.50
N ALA A 306 -19.49 -9.51 -20.51
CA ALA A 306 -19.24 -10.12 -19.21
C ALA A 306 -20.04 -9.39 -18.14
N SER A 307 -20.68 -10.15 -17.26
CA SER A 307 -21.47 -9.59 -16.15
C SER A 307 -21.28 -10.43 -14.88
N PHE A 308 -20.80 -9.77 -13.82
CA PHE A 308 -20.61 -10.33 -12.49
C PHE A 308 -21.34 -9.45 -11.48
N ILE A 309 -22.45 -9.95 -10.94
CA ILE A 309 -23.27 -9.24 -9.96
C ILE A 309 -23.48 -10.18 -8.79
N GLY A 310 -23.17 -9.72 -7.58
CA GLY A 310 -23.32 -10.57 -6.41
C GLY A 310 -22.78 -9.96 -5.13
N LYS A 311 -22.65 -10.82 -4.12
CA LYS A 311 -22.22 -10.46 -2.76
C LYS A 311 -21.34 -11.55 -2.18
N GLU A 312 -20.26 -11.14 -1.54
CA GLU A 312 -19.37 -12.00 -0.76
C GLU A 312 -19.28 -11.50 0.68
N SER A 313 -19.04 -12.41 1.61
CA SER A 313 -18.84 -12.06 3.01
C SER A 313 -17.95 -13.07 3.69
N THR A 314 -17.04 -12.58 4.50
CA THR A 314 -16.18 -13.40 5.36
C THR A 314 -16.01 -12.74 6.71
N ASP A 315 -15.72 -13.53 7.74
CA ASP A 315 -15.43 -13.01 9.08
C ASP A 315 -14.27 -13.76 9.72
N TYR A 316 -13.63 -13.09 10.66
CA TYR A 316 -12.46 -13.59 11.37
C TYR A 316 -12.55 -13.23 12.85
N LEU A 317 -12.18 -14.18 13.70
CA LEU A 317 -12.03 -13.98 15.14
C LEU A 317 -10.56 -14.19 15.51
N GLN A 318 -9.93 -13.18 16.12
CA GLN A 318 -8.51 -13.16 16.42
C GLN A 318 -8.26 -13.07 17.91
N LEU A 319 -7.43 -13.97 18.44
CA LEU A 319 -6.92 -13.90 19.80
C LEU A 319 -5.45 -13.44 19.75
N LEU A 320 -5.18 -12.31 20.40
CA LEU A 320 -3.89 -11.60 20.35
C LEU A 320 -3.31 -11.48 21.77
N PRO A 321 -2.54 -12.48 22.23
CA PRO A 321 -1.83 -12.42 23.51
C PRO A 321 -0.57 -11.56 23.42
N LYS A 322 -0.23 -10.95 24.57
CA LYS A 322 1.02 -10.23 24.81
C LYS A 322 1.56 -10.56 26.18
N PHE A 323 2.85 -10.85 26.26
CA PHE A 323 3.60 -11.04 27.48
C PHE A 323 4.85 -10.15 27.44
N ALA A 324 5.17 -9.50 28.56
CA ALA A 324 6.40 -8.73 28.68
C ALA A 324 6.95 -8.82 30.09
N LEU A 325 8.27 -8.82 30.18
CA LEU A 325 9.02 -8.64 31.46
C LEU A 325 9.95 -7.45 31.26
N GLN A 326 10.05 -6.61 32.28
CA GLN A 326 10.98 -5.49 32.30
C GLN A 326 11.65 -5.41 33.67
N TYR A 327 12.96 -5.20 33.66
CA TYR A 327 13.71 -4.94 34.88
C TYR A 327 14.37 -3.56 34.77
N GLU A 328 13.95 -2.64 35.63
CA GLU A 328 14.51 -1.30 35.79
C GLU A 328 15.39 -1.29 37.05
N TRP A 329 16.73 -1.28 36.88
CA TRP A 329 17.67 -1.29 38.01
C TRP A 329 17.96 0.12 38.54
N THR A 330 17.82 1.16 37.69
CA THR A 330 17.81 2.57 38.08
C THR A 330 16.85 3.33 37.19
N LYS A 331 16.36 4.47 37.62
CA LYS A 331 15.43 5.28 36.86
C LYS A 331 15.97 5.58 35.46
N GLY A 332 15.23 5.17 34.43
CA GLY A 332 15.61 5.36 33.03
C GLY A 332 16.60 4.32 32.49
N ASN A 333 16.97 3.29 33.28
CA ASN A 333 17.81 2.19 32.84
C ASN A 333 17.09 0.87 33.05
N SER A 334 16.70 0.22 31.96
CA SER A 334 15.94 -1.02 31.98
C SER A 334 16.33 -1.96 30.85
N VAL A 335 16.11 -3.25 31.10
CA VAL A 335 16.07 -4.31 30.07
C VAL A 335 14.67 -4.89 30.03
N TYR A 336 14.21 -5.24 28.85
CA TYR A 336 12.89 -5.83 28.68
C TYR A 336 12.91 -6.98 27.67
N THR A 337 11.94 -7.86 27.79
CA THR A 337 11.60 -8.84 26.75
C THR A 337 10.11 -8.85 26.51
N THR A 338 9.70 -8.99 25.25
CA THR A 338 8.29 -9.09 24.88
C THR A 338 8.05 -10.27 23.93
N VAL A 339 6.88 -10.88 24.08
CA VAL A 339 6.33 -11.86 23.14
C VAL A 339 4.91 -11.43 22.85
N SER A 340 4.59 -11.21 21.58
CA SER A 340 3.26 -10.78 21.19
C SER A 340 2.84 -11.37 19.84
N LYS A 341 1.53 -11.63 19.70
CA LYS A 341 0.91 -11.99 18.43
C LYS A 341 0.19 -10.78 17.86
N GLY A 342 0.45 -10.50 16.59
CA GLY A 342 -0.25 -9.51 15.77
C GLY A 342 -0.93 -10.15 14.57
N TYR A 343 -1.84 -9.40 13.92
CA TYR A 343 -2.39 -9.78 12.64
C TYR A 343 -2.59 -8.56 11.73
N ARG A 344 -2.67 -8.82 10.43
CA ARG A 344 -3.11 -7.88 9.42
C ARG A 344 -4.37 -8.43 8.78
N SER A 345 -5.39 -7.59 8.63
CA SER A 345 -6.69 -7.97 8.08
C SER A 345 -6.59 -8.60 6.70
N GLY A 346 -7.49 -9.54 6.39
CA GLY A 346 -7.77 -9.99 5.04
C GLY A 346 -8.56 -8.95 4.24
N GLY A 347 -8.99 -9.32 3.04
CA GLY A 347 -9.76 -8.42 2.19
C GLY A 347 -10.15 -9.03 0.85
N TYR A 348 -10.58 -8.15 -0.06
CA TYR A 348 -10.96 -8.50 -1.43
C TYR A 348 -10.18 -7.66 -2.44
N ASN A 349 -9.66 -8.30 -3.46
CA ASN A 349 -8.99 -7.68 -4.61
C ASN A 349 -10.03 -7.35 -5.69
N ILE A 350 -10.56 -6.15 -5.68
CA ILE A 350 -11.52 -5.72 -6.71
C ILE A 350 -10.89 -5.66 -8.12
N GLN A 351 -9.58 -5.49 -8.22
CA GLN A 351 -8.86 -5.50 -9.50
C GLN A 351 -8.95 -6.84 -10.23
N MET A 352 -9.18 -7.94 -9.51
CA MET A 352 -9.38 -9.27 -10.12
C MET A 352 -10.63 -9.37 -10.99
N PHE A 353 -11.56 -8.43 -10.85
CA PHE A 353 -12.71 -8.37 -11.74
C PHE A 353 -12.34 -8.05 -13.20
N SER A 354 -11.20 -7.42 -13.45
CA SER A 354 -10.69 -7.25 -14.81
C SER A 354 -10.31 -8.59 -15.46
N ASP A 355 -9.68 -9.50 -14.69
CA ASP A 355 -9.34 -10.83 -15.17
C ASP A 355 -10.57 -11.72 -15.34
N LEU A 356 -11.50 -11.66 -14.38
CA LEU A 356 -12.79 -12.37 -14.47
C LEU A 356 -13.58 -11.89 -15.69
N ALA A 357 -13.65 -10.59 -15.93
CA ALA A 357 -14.35 -10.01 -17.07
C ALA A 357 -13.71 -10.40 -18.40
N LYS A 358 -12.37 -10.47 -18.50
CA LYS A 358 -11.67 -10.99 -19.69
C LYS A 358 -12.07 -12.43 -19.98
N GLY A 359 -12.10 -13.29 -18.96
CA GLY A 359 -12.56 -14.67 -19.09
C GLY A 359 -14.06 -14.75 -19.48
N GLY A 360 -14.91 -13.94 -18.87
CA GLY A 360 -16.32 -13.84 -19.16
C GLY A 360 -16.62 -13.38 -20.59
N LEU A 361 -15.90 -12.37 -21.08
CA LEU A 361 -15.98 -11.89 -22.46
C LEU A 361 -15.63 -12.99 -23.46
N MET A 362 -14.54 -13.74 -23.21
CA MET A 362 -14.16 -14.86 -24.07
C MET A 362 -15.23 -15.95 -24.09
N ASN A 363 -15.76 -16.34 -22.93
CA ASN A 363 -16.84 -17.35 -22.87
C ASN A 363 -18.10 -16.84 -23.60
N SER A 364 -18.47 -15.58 -23.44
CA SER A 364 -19.61 -14.98 -24.13
C SER A 364 -19.40 -14.90 -25.65
N ALA A 365 -18.19 -14.62 -26.12
CA ALA A 365 -17.85 -14.68 -27.53
C ALA A 365 -17.99 -16.12 -28.09
N ILE A 366 -17.55 -17.13 -27.33
CA ILE A 366 -17.75 -18.56 -27.67
C ILE A 366 -19.24 -18.88 -27.74
N GLU A 367 -20.06 -18.38 -26.82
CA GLU A 367 -21.53 -18.54 -26.84
C GLU A 367 -22.16 -17.91 -28.10
N ALA A 368 -21.77 -16.70 -28.43
CA ALA A 368 -22.23 -16.02 -29.63
C ALA A 368 -21.89 -16.77 -30.91
N LEU A 369 -20.66 -17.33 -30.99
CA LEU A 369 -20.24 -18.19 -32.10
C LEU A 369 -21.06 -19.48 -32.17
N ALA A 370 -21.27 -20.17 -31.06
CA ALA A 370 -22.04 -21.41 -31.00
C ALA A 370 -23.52 -21.20 -31.37
N ALA A 371 -24.06 -20.03 -31.09
CA ALA A 371 -25.44 -19.65 -31.41
C ALA A 371 -25.65 -19.25 -32.88
N ASP A 372 -24.58 -18.94 -33.64
CA ASP A 372 -24.70 -18.54 -35.03
C ASP A 372 -25.18 -19.73 -35.91
N PRO A 373 -26.27 -19.57 -36.66
CA PRO A 373 -26.80 -20.65 -37.53
C PRO A 373 -25.78 -21.21 -38.53
N LYS A 374 -24.82 -20.42 -38.99
CA LYS A 374 -23.78 -20.84 -39.92
C LYS A 374 -22.78 -21.81 -39.28
N LEU A 375 -22.67 -21.80 -37.97
CA LEU A 375 -21.77 -22.65 -37.17
C LEU A 375 -22.49 -23.80 -36.45
N SER A 376 -23.79 -23.98 -36.67
CA SER A 376 -24.64 -24.94 -35.96
C SER A 376 -24.08 -26.38 -35.94
N ALA A 377 -23.45 -26.82 -37.04
CA ALA A 377 -22.78 -28.14 -37.10
C ALA A 377 -21.57 -28.28 -36.19
N MET A 378 -20.97 -27.18 -35.77
CA MET A 378 -19.79 -27.11 -34.89
C MET A 378 -20.14 -26.58 -33.49
N ALA A 379 -21.36 -26.22 -33.20
CA ALA A 379 -21.78 -25.57 -31.98
C ALA A 379 -21.30 -26.29 -30.72
N ALA A 380 -21.47 -27.61 -30.62
CA ALA A 380 -21.03 -28.40 -29.46
C ALA A 380 -19.51 -28.37 -29.28
N THR A 381 -18.74 -28.39 -30.38
CA THR A 381 -17.27 -28.28 -30.33
C THR A 381 -16.83 -26.89 -29.89
N ILE A 382 -17.50 -25.86 -30.40
CA ILE A 382 -17.24 -24.46 -30.02
C ILE A 382 -17.56 -24.25 -28.53
N GLU A 383 -18.70 -24.70 -28.04
CA GLU A 383 -19.08 -24.62 -26.63
C GLU A 383 -18.10 -25.35 -25.69
N SER A 384 -17.50 -26.45 -26.15
CA SER A 384 -16.50 -27.19 -25.36
C SER A 384 -15.20 -26.38 -25.11
N GLN A 385 -14.99 -25.27 -25.83
CA GLN A 385 -13.83 -24.39 -25.63
C GLN A 385 -14.04 -23.36 -24.51
N LYS A 386 -15.24 -23.27 -23.91
CA LYS A 386 -15.48 -22.43 -22.76
C LYS A 386 -14.58 -22.87 -21.59
N LYS A 387 -13.98 -21.90 -20.96
CA LYS A 387 -13.18 -22.14 -19.74
C LYS A 387 -14.04 -21.99 -18.51
N GLU A 388 -13.85 -22.87 -17.54
CA GLU A 388 -14.44 -22.70 -16.22
C GLU A 388 -13.82 -21.46 -15.55
N LEU A 389 -14.66 -20.52 -15.17
CA LEU A 389 -14.20 -19.32 -14.46
C LEU A 389 -14.11 -19.62 -12.96
N PRO A 390 -13.08 -19.11 -12.28
CA PRO A 390 -12.98 -19.30 -10.84
C PRO A 390 -14.15 -18.61 -10.13
N GLN A 391 -14.59 -19.18 -9.00
CA GLN A 391 -15.57 -18.53 -8.14
C GLN A 391 -15.04 -17.16 -7.70
N VAL A 392 -15.90 -16.12 -7.69
CA VAL A 392 -15.50 -14.74 -7.35
C VAL A 392 -14.80 -14.68 -6.00
N SER A 393 -15.31 -15.37 -4.97
CA SER A 393 -14.68 -15.42 -3.65
C SER A 393 -13.25 -15.97 -3.70
N LYS A 394 -13.01 -17.06 -4.47
CA LYS A 394 -11.67 -17.65 -4.60
C LYS A 394 -10.70 -16.75 -5.38
N ALA A 395 -11.21 -16.04 -6.39
CA ALA A 395 -10.39 -15.16 -7.21
C ALA A 395 -10.02 -13.86 -6.49
N THR A 396 -10.90 -13.34 -5.65
CA THR A 396 -10.76 -11.98 -5.10
C THR A 396 -10.30 -11.93 -3.65
N GLN A 397 -10.63 -12.95 -2.84
CA GLN A 397 -10.37 -12.94 -1.40
C GLN A 397 -8.92 -13.28 -1.08
N TYR A 398 -8.32 -12.52 -0.15
CA TYR A 398 -7.08 -12.88 0.52
C TYR A 398 -7.28 -12.94 2.04
N LYS A 399 -6.50 -13.83 2.69
CA LYS A 399 -6.65 -14.16 4.12
C LYS A 399 -5.88 -13.17 5.01
N PRO A 400 -6.20 -13.11 6.32
CA PRO A 400 -5.37 -12.40 7.28
C PRO A 400 -3.95 -12.99 7.37
N GLU A 401 -2.99 -12.10 7.56
CA GLU A 401 -1.61 -12.44 7.89
C GLU A 401 -1.43 -12.43 9.41
N TYR A 402 -0.65 -13.35 9.95
CA TYR A 402 -0.37 -13.46 11.38
C TYR A 402 1.13 -13.42 11.64
N SER A 403 1.54 -12.70 12.69
CA SER A 403 2.93 -12.70 13.13
C SER A 403 3.07 -12.84 14.63
N TRP A 404 4.06 -13.66 15.03
CA TRP A 404 4.58 -13.68 16.37
C TRP A 404 5.88 -12.89 16.42
N ASN A 405 5.95 -11.92 17.32
CA ASN A 405 7.13 -11.12 17.57
C ASN A 405 7.73 -11.47 18.92
N TYR A 406 9.03 -11.72 18.93
CA TYR A 406 9.89 -11.96 20.10
C TYR A 406 10.95 -10.87 20.11
N GLU A 407 11.03 -10.11 21.19
CA GLU A 407 11.93 -8.97 21.28
C GLU A 407 12.64 -8.95 22.64
N LEU A 408 13.92 -8.62 22.62
CA LEU A 408 14.73 -8.32 23.80
C LEU A 408 15.38 -6.96 23.57
N GLY A 409 15.21 -6.03 24.52
CA GLY A 409 15.75 -4.69 24.36
C GLY A 409 16.14 -4.04 25.68
N SER A 410 16.71 -2.86 25.56
CA SER A 410 17.12 -2.04 26.70
C SER A 410 16.88 -0.56 26.44
N HIS A 411 16.51 0.17 27.49
CA HIS A 411 16.47 1.62 27.54
C HIS A 411 17.55 2.08 28.51
N LEU A 412 18.44 2.95 28.06
CA LEU A 412 19.59 3.41 28.85
C LEU A 412 19.65 4.93 28.87
N THR A 413 19.83 5.47 30.06
CA THR A 413 20.12 6.89 30.28
C THR A 413 21.49 6.98 30.94
N LEU A 414 22.49 7.44 30.19
CA LEU A 414 23.89 7.46 30.53
C LEU A 414 24.42 8.89 30.63
N TRP A 415 25.62 9.06 31.14
CA TRP A 415 26.31 10.35 31.27
C TRP A 415 25.46 11.44 31.92
N GLU A 416 24.89 11.12 33.07
CA GLU A 416 24.06 12.07 33.85
C GLU A 416 22.86 12.60 33.03
N GLY A 417 22.28 11.75 32.16
CA GLY A 417 21.14 12.14 31.32
C GLY A 417 21.50 12.83 30.01
N LYS A 418 22.77 12.89 29.64
CA LYS A 418 23.20 13.48 28.36
C LYS A 418 23.13 12.51 27.18
N LEU A 419 23.14 11.20 27.44
CA LEU A 419 23.05 10.16 26.41
C LEU A 419 21.88 9.23 26.72
N TRP A 420 20.97 9.09 25.75
CA TRP A 420 19.91 8.09 25.75
C TRP A 420 20.22 7.07 24.66
N ALA A 421 20.09 5.79 25.00
CA ALA A 421 20.27 4.70 24.08
C ALA A 421 19.15 3.68 24.20
N ASP A 422 18.50 3.34 23.10
CA ASP A 422 17.54 2.26 22.97
C ASP A 422 18.15 1.20 22.06
N LEU A 423 18.22 -0.04 22.54
CA LEU A 423 18.78 -1.18 21.81
C LEU A 423 17.76 -2.30 21.82
N ALA A 424 17.55 -2.95 20.68
CA ALA A 424 16.68 -4.11 20.60
C ALA A 424 17.22 -5.15 19.62
N VAL A 425 16.91 -6.41 19.87
CA VAL A 425 17.00 -7.52 18.92
C VAL A 425 15.65 -8.18 18.85
N PHE A 426 15.26 -8.60 17.65
CA PHE A 426 13.95 -9.19 17.42
C PHE A 426 14.01 -10.43 16.53
N TYR A 427 13.01 -11.28 16.69
CA TYR A 427 12.69 -12.37 15.79
C TYR A 427 11.17 -12.37 15.53
N MET A 428 10.77 -12.45 14.28
CA MET A 428 9.36 -12.47 13.86
C MET A 428 9.12 -13.66 12.95
N ASP A 429 8.09 -14.46 13.25
CA ASP A 429 7.56 -15.55 12.43
C ASP A 429 6.20 -15.09 11.85
N THR A 430 6.11 -15.01 10.52
CA THR A 430 4.92 -14.54 9.82
C THR A 430 4.33 -15.68 8.99
N ARG A 431 3.01 -15.85 9.06
CA ARG A 431 2.23 -16.84 8.31
C ARG A 431 1.18 -16.15 7.47
N ASP A 432 0.88 -16.76 6.31
CA ASP A 432 -0.03 -16.18 5.32
C ASP A 432 0.38 -14.75 4.94
N GLN A 433 1.69 -14.53 4.79
CA GLN A 433 2.25 -13.20 4.53
C GLN A 433 1.60 -12.56 3.32
N GLN A 434 1.11 -11.34 3.50
CA GLN A 434 0.50 -10.56 2.42
C GLN A 434 1.58 -9.82 1.64
N ILE A 435 1.64 -10.08 0.35
CA ILE A 435 2.48 -9.34 -0.59
C ILE A 435 1.62 -8.72 -1.69
N SER A 436 2.08 -7.61 -2.24
CA SER A 436 1.41 -6.93 -3.34
C SER A 436 2.18 -7.16 -4.63
N GLN A 437 1.52 -7.72 -5.63
CA GLN A 437 2.06 -7.94 -6.97
C GLN A 437 1.06 -7.51 -8.04
N PHE A 438 1.49 -7.42 -9.30
CA PHE A 438 0.55 -7.27 -10.40
C PHE A 438 -0.20 -8.57 -10.64
N ALA A 439 -1.48 -8.46 -11.03
CA ALA A 439 -2.25 -9.60 -11.51
C ALA A 439 -1.56 -10.21 -12.75
N ALA A 440 -1.80 -11.48 -13.04
CA ALA A 440 -1.18 -12.17 -14.17
C ALA A 440 -1.48 -11.50 -15.52
N SER A 441 -2.63 -10.83 -15.64
CA SER A 441 -2.99 -10.04 -16.82
C SER A 441 -2.22 -8.71 -16.94
N GLY A 442 -1.53 -8.25 -15.89
CA GLY A 442 -0.97 -6.91 -15.79
C GLY A 442 -2.00 -5.81 -15.45
N LEU A 443 -3.30 -6.14 -15.38
CA LEU A 443 -4.41 -5.18 -15.24
C LEU A 443 -4.68 -4.74 -13.79
N GLY A 444 -3.66 -4.46 -13.02
CA GLY A 444 -3.78 -3.91 -11.67
C GLY A 444 -2.98 -4.67 -10.63
N ARG A 445 -2.84 -4.08 -9.46
CA ARG A 445 -2.12 -4.69 -8.34
C ARG A 445 -3.09 -5.41 -7.42
N ILE A 446 -2.69 -6.59 -6.98
CA ILE A 446 -3.45 -7.44 -6.07
C ILE A 446 -2.62 -7.79 -4.84
N THR A 447 -3.29 -8.14 -3.76
CA THR A 447 -2.69 -8.71 -2.57
C THR A 447 -2.88 -10.22 -2.59
N ILE A 448 -1.82 -10.96 -2.39
CA ILE A 448 -1.85 -12.42 -2.25
C ILE A 448 -1.24 -12.86 -0.91
N ASN A 449 -1.53 -14.07 -0.48
CA ASN A 449 -0.89 -14.68 0.67
C ASN A 449 0.27 -15.56 0.19
N ALA A 450 1.50 -15.12 0.51
CA ALA A 450 2.76 -15.75 0.10
C ALA A 450 3.30 -16.69 1.18
N GLY A 451 2.50 -17.63 1.67
CA GLY A 451 2.95 -18.65 2.61
C GLY A 451 3.57 -18.07 3.89
N LYS A 452 4.84 -18.44 4.21
CA LYS A 452 5.49 -18.06 5.47
C LYS A 452 6.79 -17.30 5.22
N SER A 453 7.09 -16.40 6.14
CA SER A 453 8.39 -15.74 6.21
C SER A 453 8.89 -15.64 7.65
N ARG A 454 10.18 -15.38 7.78
CA ARG A 454 10.81 -15.02 9.04
C ARG A 454 11.61 -13.74 8.87
N SER A 455 11.60 -12.92 9.90
CA SER A 455 12.44 -11.75 10.00
C SER A 455 13.18 -11.75 11.33
N TYR A 456 14.45 -11.39 11.35
CA TYR A 456 15.18 -11.13 12.58
C TYR A 456 16.16 -10.00 12.34
N GLY A 457 16.50 -9.31 13.44
CA GLY A 457 17.34 -8.14 13.30
C GLY A 457 17.75 -7.52 14.63
N ALA A 458 18.39 -6.37 14.49
CA ALA A 458 18.80 -5.55 15.60
C ALA A 458 18.55 -4.07 15.28
N GLU A 459 18.16 -3.32 16.30
CA GLU A 459 17.89 -1.91 16.24
C GLU A 459 18.66 -1.16 17.32
N ALA A 460 19.19 0.00 16.99
CA ALA A 460 19.85 0.90 17.92
C ALA A 460 19.40 2.34 17.63
N SER A 461 19.03 3.07 18.69
CA SER A 461 18.72 4.50 18.63
C SER A 461 19.52 5.21 19.71
N LEU A 462 20.25 6.24 19.32
CA LEU A 462 21.10 7.04 20.20
C LEU A 462 20.70 8.51 20.09
N ARG A 463 20.60 9.18 21.22
CA ARG A 463 20.44 10.64 21.29
C ARG A 463 21.41 11.18 22.34
N ALA A 464 22.20 12.16 21.96
CA ALA A 464 23.16 12.79 22.85
C ALA A 464 22.99 14.32 22.85
N SER A 465 22.83 14.92 24.04
CA SER A 465 22.93 16.36 24.26
C SER A 465 24.31 16.66 24.84
N LEU A 466 25.28 16.89 23.94
CA LEU A 466 26.68 17.04 24.33
C LEU A 466 26.95 18.35 25.05
N THR A 467 26.31 19.43 24.56
CA THR A 467 26.29 20.73 25.19
C THR A 467 24.86 21.29 25.14
N ASN A 468 24.63 22.49 25.66
CA ASN A 468 23.34 23.19 25.50
C ASN A 468 23.06 23.57 24.04
N GLU A 469 24.09 23.66 23.22
CA GLU A 469 24.02 24.10 21.84
C GLU A 469 24.06 22.91 20.85
N LEU A 470 24.69 21.79 21.24
CA LEU A 470 24.96 20.65 20.35
C LEU A 470 24.20 19.42 20.78
N SER A 471 23.30 18.96 19.94
CA SER A 471 22.65 17.66 20.04
C SER A 471 22.93 16.79 18.81
N LEU A 472 23.12 15.49 19.05
CA LEU A 472 23.34 14.49 18.02
C LEU A 472 22.31 13.37 18.18
N ASN A 473 21.89 12.78 17.06
CA ASN A 473 21.08 11.57 17.05
C ASN A 473 21.60 10.60 15.98
N ALA A 474 21.50 9.32 16.30
CA ALA A 474 21.79 8.25 15.34
C ALA A 474 20.78 7.12 15.56
N SER A 475 20.31 6.52 14.47
CA SER A 475 19.57 5.28 14.53
C SER A 475 20.05 4.33 13.44
N TYR A 476 20.11 3.06 13.78
CA TYR A 476 20.51 1.99 12.88
C TYR A 476 19.58 0.80 13.06
N GLY A 477 19.14 0.23 11.94
CA GLY A 477 18.38 -1.01 11.90
C GLY A 477 19.04 -2.01 10.95
N TYR A 478 19.11 -3.25 11.38
CA TYR A 478 19.44 -4.40 10.54
C TYR A 478 18.26 -5.35 10.51
N THR A 479 17.82 -5.74 9.32
CA THR A 479 16.72 -6.68 9.13
C THR A 479 17.10 -7.75 8.11
N TYR A 480 17.01 -9.01 8.51
CA TYR A 480 17.11 -10.15 7.64
C TYR A 480 15.72 -10.79 7.52
N ALA A 481 15.04 -10.56 6.39
CA ALA A 481 13.68 -11.05 6.12
C ALA A 481 13.70 -11.98 4.90
N THR A 482 13.27 -13.24 5.05
CA THR A 482 13.27 -14.24 3.98
C THR A 482 12.00 -15.09 4.01
N PHE A 483 11.57 -15.54 2.85
CA PHE A 483 10.53 -16.56 2.74
C PHE A 483 11.03 -17.91 3.26
N THR A 484 10.17 -18.62 3.98
CA THR A 484 10.46 -19.97 4.51
C THR A 484 9.55 -21.04 3.92
N ASP A 485 8.44 -20.63 3.32
CA ASP A 485 7.46 -21.52 2.70
C ASP A 485 6.67 -20.69 1.65
N TYR A 486 7.23 -20.51 0.47
CA TYR A 486 6.58 -19.81 -0.64
C TYR A 486 6.92 -20.46 -1.97
N ILE A 487 6.03 -21.37 -2.42
CA ILE A 487 6.13 -22.09 -3.69
C ILE A 487 4.90 -21.76 -4.51
N VAL A 488 5.11 -21.33 -5.74
CA VAL A 488 4.06 -21.10 -6.74
C VAL A 488 4.02 -22.33 -7.65
N ASN A 489 2.86 -22.96 -7.72
CA ASN A 489 2.61 -24.10 -8.60
C ASN A 489 1.78 -23.69 -9.80
N GLU A 490 1.92 -24.42 -10.91
CA GLU A 490 1.05 -24.35 -12.07
C GLU A 490 0.63 -25.77 -12.49
N GLU A 491 -0.52 -25.90 -13.13
CA GLU A 491 -0.95 -27.16 -13.71
C GLU A 491 -0.30 -27.35 -15.08
N ASP A 492 0.29 -28.50 -15.31
CA ASP A 492 0.76 -28.90 -16.64
C ASP A 492 -0.41 -29.30 -17.56
N LYS A 493 -0.10 -29.65 -18.82
CA LYS A 493 -1.10 -30.06 -19.81
C LYS A 493 -1.88 -31.33 -19.43
N ASP A 494 -1.35 -32.12 -18.52
CA ASP A 494 -1.92 -33.36 -18.02
C ASP A 494 -2.68 -33.19 -16.70
N GLY A 495 -2.78 -31.92 -16.17
CA GLY A 495 -3.45 -31.58 -14.92
C GLY A 495 -2.62 -31.85 -13.66
N ASN A 496 -1.32 -32.13 -13.80
CA ASN A 496 -0.45 -32.33 -12.64
C ASN A 496 0.10 -30.96 -12.17
N LEU A 497 0.18 -30.78 -10.83
CA LEU A 497 0.82 -29.60 -10.24
C LEU A 497 2.34 -29.70 -10.40
N THR A 498 2.91 -28.74 -11.10
CA THR A 498 4.36 -28.56 -11.26
C THR A 498 4.80 -27.26 -10.58
N VAL A 499 6.04 -27.24 -10.08
CA VAL A 499 6.60 -26.03 -9.46
C VAL A 499 6.93 -25.01 -10.54
N LYS A 500 6.21 -23.89 -10.55
CA LYS A 500 6.49 -22.75 -11.42
C LYS A 500 7.63 -21.88 -10.87
N ALA A 501 7.62 -21.62 -9.57
CA ALA A 501 8.66 -20.87 -8.89
C ALA A 501 8.79 -21.30 -7.43
N ASP A 502 10.03 -21.36 -6.93
CA ASP A 502 10.37 -21.59 -5.53
C ASP A 502 11.12 -20.37 -5.00
N TYR A 503 10.47 -19.64 -4.07
CA TYR A 503 11.03 -18.46 -3.44
C TYR A 503 11.61 -18.72 -2.05
N ASN A 504 11.70 -19.97 -1.61
CA ASN A 504 12.25 -20.32 -0.30
C ASN A 504 13.69 -19.84 -0.17
N GLY A 505 13.99 -19.16 0.94
CA GLY A 505 15.29 -18.55 1.20
C GLY A 505 15.54 -17.21 0.48
N LYS A 506 14.68 -16.78 -0.44
CA LYS A 506 14.74 -15.46 -1.08
C LYS A 506 14.34 -14.38 -0.08
N TYR A 507 14.92 -13.19 -0.24
CA TYR A 507 14.56 -12.03 0.57
C TYR A 507 13.15 -11.55 0.25
N VAL A 508 12.43 -11.14 1.29
CA VAL A 508 11.13 -10.47 1.12
C VAL A 508 11.36 -9.13 0.41
N PRO A 509 10.65 -8.88 -0.70
CA PRO A 509 10.77 -7.61 -1.44
C PRO A 509 10.48 -6.38 -0.59
N PHE A 510 11.03 -5.22 -0.97
CA PHE A 510 10.84 -3.91 -0.35
C PHE A 510 11.37 -3.77 1.09
N VAL A 511 12.07 -4.76 1.61
CA VAL A 511 12.68 -4.71 2.94
C VAL A 511 14.16 -4.35 2.82
N PRO A 512 14.62 -3.15 3.25
CA PRO A 512 16.03 -2.81 3.27
C PRO A 512 16.77 -3.63 4.33
N LYS A 513 17.93 -4.20 3.97
CA LYS A 513 18.76 -4.95 4.93
C LYS A 513 19.32 -4.07 6.05
N HIS A 514 19.58 -2.81 5.75
CA HIS A 514 20.12 -1.82 6.67
C HIS A 514 19.34 -0.53 6.54
N THR A 515 19.08 0.12 7.64
CA THR A 515 18.58 1.50 7.69
C THR A 515 19.51 2.30 8.60
N LEU A 516 19.88 3.49 8.19
CA LEU A 516 20.74 4.38 8.96
C LEU A 516 20.21 5.80 8.90
N ASN A 517 20.10 6.43 10.05
CA ASN A 517 19.90 7.86 10.18
C ASN A 517 20.97 8.42 11.12
N ILE A 518 21.66 9.48 10.70
CA ILE A 518 22.57 10.23 11.56
C ILE A 518 22.22 11.70 11.41
N GLY A 519 21.92 12.35 12.51
CA GLY A 519 21.56 13.76 12.54
C GLY A 519 22.31 14.55 13.60
N GLY A 520 22.39 15.84 13.38
CA GLY A 520 22.92 16.78 14.36
C GLY A 520 22.24 18.14 14.27
N GLU A 521 22.14 18.77 15.41
CA GLU A 521 21.64 20.14 15.55
C GLU A 521 22.68 20.95 16.33
N TYR A 522 23.01 22.12 15.80
CA TYR A 522 23.85 23.10 16.48
C TYR A 522 23.13 24.43 16.55
N ALA A 523 22.85 24.89 17.74
CA ALA A 523 22.11 26.12 18.03
C ALA A 523 23.02 27.21 18.57
N ILE A 524 23.05 28.36 17.92
CA ILE A 524 23.82 29.52 18.35
C ILE A 524 22.86 30.56 18.90
N THR A 525 22.95 30.86 20.19
CA THR A 525 22.27 31.99 20.79
C THR A 525 23.04 33.27 20.46
N CYS A 526 22.38 34.22 19.80
CA CYS A 526 23.03 35.44 19.34
C CYS A 526 23.21 36.45 20.49
N LYS A 527 24.16 37.36 20.34
CA LYS A 527 24.42 38.41 21.34
C LYS A 527 23.24 39.40 21.41
N PRO A 528 22.97 40.03 22.57
CA PRO A 528 22.00 41.13 22.69
C PRO A 528 22.29 42.21 21.63
N ARG A 529 21.24 42.71 20.95
CA ARG A 529 21.26 43.65 19.82
C ARG A 529 21.59 43.01 18.45
N SER A 530 21.75 41.70 18.34
CA SER A 530 21.75 41.01 17.03
C SER A 530 20.36 41.10 16.38
N ILE A 531 20.30 41.03 15.04
CA ILE A 531 19.02 40.93 14.31
C ILE A 531 18.32 39.59 14.63
N PHE A 532 19.12 38.55 14.84
CA PHE A 532 18.61 37.20 15.17
C PHE A 532 18.80 36.91 16.65
N ASP A 533 17.80 36.30 17.28
CA ASP A 533 17.88 35.80 18.64
C ASP A 533 18.65 34.47 18.70
N ARG A 534 18.39 33.62 17.71
CA ARG A 534 18.99 32.29 17.62
C ARG A 534 19.15 31.87 16.17
N VAL A 535 20.22 31.14 15.89
CA VAL A 535 20.48 30.47 14.60
C VAL A 535 20.65 28.98 14.87
N VAL A 536 19.88 28.14 14.18
CA VAL A 536 19.92 26.69 14.35
C VAL A 536 20.28 26.02 13.04
N PHE A 537 21.40 25.28 13.04
CA PHE A 537 21.82 24.44 11.93
C PHE A 537 21.44 23.00 12.21
N GLN A 538 20.84 22.35 11.24
CA GLN A 538 20.50 20.93 11.28
C GLN A 538 21.06 20.23 10.05
N ALA A 539 21.65 19.06 10.24
CA ALA A 539 22.05 18.18 9.15
C ALA A 539 21.57 16.76 9.46
N ASN A 540 21.14 16.05 8.43
CA ASN A 540 20.61 14.70 8.57
C ASN A 540 21.01 13.85 7.37
N TYR A 541 21.73 12.74 7.62
CA TYR A 541 22.08 11.73 6.64
C TYR A 541 21.19 10.51 6.82
N ASN A 542 20.40 10.18 5.78
CA ASN A 542 19.52 9.01 5.76
C ASN A 542 20.06 8.02 4.72
N ALA A 543 20.20 6.76 5.11
CA ALA A 543 20.67 5.73 4.19
C ALA A 543 19.86 4.44 4.32
N ALA A 544 19.75 3.72 3.20
CA ALA A 544 19.17 2.40 3.13
C ALA A 544 20.17 1.42 2.50
N GLY A 545 20.22 0.21 3.05
CA GLY A 545 20.98 -0.90 2.50
C GLY A 545 20.32 -1.49 1.26
N ARG A 546 20.82 -2.64 0.82
CA ARG A 546 20.25 -3.30 -0.35
C ARG A 546 18.77 -3.61 -0.14
N ILE A 547 17.95 -3.27 -1.14
CA ILE A 547 16.52 -3.56 -1.23
C ILE A 547 16.32 -4.41 -2.49
N TYR A 548 15.67 -5.54 -2.37
CA TYR A 548 15.21 -6.32 -3.51
C TYR A 548 13.80 -5.91 -3.89
N TRP A 549 13.51 -5.83 -5.20
CA TRP A 549 12.22 -5.36 -5.69
C TRP A 549 11.29 -6.49 -6.13
N THR A 550 11.86 -7.65 -6.43
CA THR A 550 11.17 -8.83 -6.95
C THR A 550 11.32 -10.02 -6.00
N GLU A 551 10.42 -10.96 -6.06
CA GLU A 551 10.46 -12.20 -5.28
C GLU A 551 11.66 -13.09 -5.70
N GLN A 552 12.10 -12.98 -6.97
CA GLN A 552 13.30 -13.69 -7.48
C GLN A 552 14.60 -13.09 -6.94
N ASN A 553 14.56 -11.86 -6.43
CA ASN A 553 15.72 -11.09 -5.99
C ASN A 553 16.74 -10.77 -7.11
N ASP A 554 16.31 -10.72 -8.34
CA ASP A 554 17.12 -10.41 -9.51
C ASP A 554 17.29 -8.90 -9.72
N VAL A 555 16.30 -8.09 -9.32
CA VAL A 555 16.35 -6.63 -9.37
C VAL A 555 16.49 -6.05 -7.96
N SER A 556 17.49 -5.18 -7.77
CA SER A 556 17.73 -4.58 -6.45
C SER A 556 18.30 -3.16 -6.54
N GLN A 557 17.99 -2.34 -5.53
CA GLN A 557 18.70 -1.10 -5.23
C GLN A 557 19.88 -1.41 -4.31
N ALA A 558 21.07 -1.00 -4.70
CA ALA A 558 22.26 -1.07 -3.83
C ALA A 558 22.14 -0.05 -2.69
N PHE A 559 23.07 -0.12 -1.73
CA PHE A 559 23.16 0.88 -0.65
C PHE A 559 23.20 2.30 -1.22
N TYR A 560 22.39 3.20 -0.65
CA TYR A 560 22.41 4.62 -0.96
C TYR A 560 22.14 5.45 0.29
N GLY A 561 22.51 6.73 0.24
CA GLY A 561 22.20 7.67 1.32
C GLY A 561 22.07 9.09 0.79
N THR A 562 21.21 9.87 1.45
CA THR A 562 20.91 11.26 1.13
C THR A 562 21.26 12.16 2.30
N LEU A 563 21.88 13.30 2.01
CA LEU A 563 22.15 14.35 2.98
C LEU A 563 21.11 15.46 2.86
N ASN A 564 20.48 15.81 3.98
CA ASN A 564 19.56 16.92 4.08
C ASN A 564 20.11 17.92 5.10
N TRP A 565 19.88 19.20 4.88
CA TRP A 565 20.25 20.22 5.84
C TRP A 565 19.18 21.32 5.95
N ARG A 566 19.17 22.02 7.08
CA ARG A 566 18.30 23.16 7.35
C ARG A 566 19.05 24.17 8.20
N ALA A 567 18.82 25.46 7.92
CA ALA A 567 19.21 26.57 8.77
C ALA A 567 17.96 27.40 9.14
N ASN A 568 17.70 27.57 10.42
CA ASN A 568 16.60 28.37 10.96
C ASN A 568 17.19 29.65 11.57
N LEU A 569 16.62 30.79 11.20
CA LEU A 569 16.93 32.10 11.77
C LEU A 569 15.70 32.54 12.58
N GLU A 570 15.84 32.67 13.89
CA GLU A 570 14.76 33.01 14.82
C GLU A 570 14.84 34.52 15.20
N ILE A 571 13.72 35.21 15.10
CA ILE A 571 13.58 36.66 15.40
C ILE A 571 12.24 36.86 16.15
N GLY A 572 12.27 37.03 17.47
CA GLY A 572 11.05 37.10 18.26
C GLY A 572 10.15 35.88 18.00
N ASP A 573 8.93 36.12 17.55
CA ASP A 573 7.96 35.08 17.21
C ASP A 573 8.05 34.56 15.76
N ALA A 574 9.00 35.09 14.96
CA ALA A 574 9.19 34.74 13.56
C ALA A 574 10.38 33.83 13.37
N MET A 575 10.27 32.91 12.41
CA MET A 575 11.36 32.02 11.98
C MET A 575 11.45 31.99 10.46
N ILE A 576 12.66 32.18 9.95
CA ILE A 576 13.00 32.01 8.54
C ILE A 576 13.83 30.74 8.39
N SER A 577 13.42 29.84 7.50
CA SER A 577 14.10 28.56 7.28
C SER A 577 14.62 28.44 5.85
N PHE A 578 15.88 28.07 5.73
CA PHE A 578 16.51 27.63 4.50
C PHE A 578 16.79 26.15 4.60
N TRP A 579 16.53 25.38 3.53
CA TRP A 579 16.73 23.94 3.55
C TRP A 579 17.02 23.39 2.16
N ALA A 580 17.75 22.28 2.13
CA ALA A 580 17.94 21.45 0.94
C ALA A 580 17.77 19.98 1.30
N ARG A 581 17.16 19.22 0.40
CA ARG A 581 17.02 17.77 0.50
C ARG A 581 17.86 17.11 -0.58
N ASN A 582 18.38 15.91 -0.27
CA ASN A 582 19.30 15.19 -1.17
C ASN A 582 20.43 16.09 -1.70
N PHE A 583 21.02 16.90 -0.83
CA PHE A 583 22.02 17.93 -1.16
C PHE A 583 23.22 17.43 -1.97
N LEU A 584 23.53 16.13 -1.87
CA LEU A 584 24.60 15.49 -2.65
C LEU A 584 24.11 14.95 -4.00
N ASP A 585 22.86 15.23 -4.37
CA ASP A 585 22.20 14.81 -5.62
C ASP A 585 22.41 13.32 -5.92
N LYS A 586 22.18 12.47 -4.90
CA LYS A 586 22.36 11.02 -5.03
C LYS A 586 21.24 10.41 -5.83
N ASP A 587 21.57 9.77 -6.94
CA ASP A 587 20.66 8.93 -7.71
C ASP A 587 20.39 7.60 -7.01
N TYR A 588 19.13 7.20 -6.92
CA TYR A 588 18.68 5.91 -6.39
C TYR A 588 17.30 5.54 -6.92
N ALA A 589 17.01 4.24 -7.00
CA ALA A 589 15.66 3.76 -7.26
C ALA A 589 14.85 3.84 -5.96
N ALA A 590 13.73 4.56 -6.00
CA ALA A 590 12.77 4.63 -4.90
C ALA A 590 11.76 3.48 -4.97
N PHE A 591 11.51 2.96 -6.19
CA PHE A 591 10.55 1.90 -6.43
C PHE A 591 10.83 1.24 -7.79
N TYR A 592 10.59 -0.07 -7.90
CA TYR A 592 10.62 -0.83 -9.15
C TYR A 592 9.49 -1.84 -9.18
N PHE A 593 8.96 -2.10 -10.36
CA PHE A 593 7.96 -3.15 -10.59
C PHE A 593 8.01 -3.61 -12.04
N GLU A 594 7.39 -4.76 -12.28
CA GLU A 594 7.21 -5.34 -13.60
C GLU A 594 5.73 -5.49 -13.93
N THR A 595 5.36 -5.15 -15.15
CA THR A 595 4.00 -5.35 -15.69
C THR A 595 4.08 -5.52 -17.20
N MET A 596 3.22 -6.37 -17.78
CA MET A 596 3.17 -6.61 -19.24
C MET A 596 4.56 -6.89 -19.85
N ASN A 597 5.35 -7.75 -19.20
CA ASN A 597 6.73 -8.11 -19.58
C ASN A 597 7.71 -6.91 -19.69
N LYS A 598 7.45 -5.83 -19.01
CA LYS A 598 8.27 -4.61 -19.00
C LYS A 598 8.58 -4.22 -17.56
N GLY A 599 9.81 -3.72 -17.35
CA GLY A 599 10.25 -3.18 -16.08
C GLY A 599 10.10 -1.66 -16.04
N PHE A 600 9.69 -1.15 -14.88
CA PHE A 600 9.51 0.28 -14.62
C PHE A 600 10.12 0.68 -13.29
N MET A 601 10.78 1.83 -13.26
CA MET A 601 11.47 2.34 -12.08
C MET A 601 11.08 3.79 -11.79
N GLN A 602 10.81 4.08 -10.54
CA GLN A 602 10.74 5.46 -10.05
C GLN A 602 12.07 5.83 -9.40
N LYS A 603 12.68 6.89 -9.89
CA LYS A 603 13.85 7.47 -9.23
C LYS A 603 13.47 8.21 -7.96
N GLY A 604 14.40 8.26 -7.03
CA GLY A 604 14.32 9.16 -5.89
C GLY A 604 14.35 10.62 -6.32
N ARG A 605 13.84 11.48 -5.44
CA ARG A 605 13.81 12.93 -5.71
C ARG A 605 15.23 13.48 -5.84
N PRO A 606 15.57 14.25 -6.89
CA PRO A 606 16.84 14.94 -7.00
C PRO A 606 16.98 16.08 -5.98
N ALA A 607 18.13 16.75 -5.95
CA ALA A 607 18.44 17.85 -5.03
C ALA A 607 17.54 19.08 -5.21
#